data_8dab7858a14c45dc48e9ac6cf4b63a17
#
_entry.id   8dab7858a14c45dc48e9ac6cf4b63a17
#
_cell.length_a   1.000
_cell.length_b   1.000
_cell.length_c   1.000
_cell.angle_alpha   90.00
_cell.angle_beta   90.00
_cell.angle_gamma   90.00
#
_symmetry.space_group_name_H-M   'P 1'
#
loop_
_entity.id
_entity.type
_entity.pdbx_description
1 polymer ?
#
loop_
_entity_poly.entity_id
_entity_poly.type
_entity_poly.pdbx_seq_one_letter_code
_entity_poly.pdbx_strand_id
1 'polypeptide(L)'
;MYRGIEITPPFFEIGPKAYLYGKEVLKLARHADRMSAKYGVQIIFTPQYVDIPLLAHGTKNLLVFAQHMDSLPVGRGVGSVLPEAVRAAGAVGVLLNHAEKKLSMDELERTIRRADEVGLASMACADNLQQAALIASMQPNIIIAESPDLIGVGKRAANDRQAIAEINETVWAIDPAICVLHGAGISCGQDVYEIISAGAQAAGSTSGILKADDPFGMLEEMIGFVRSAWDKTNNHLPNK
;
A
#
# COMPACT_ATOMS: atom_id res chain seq x y z
N MET A 1 -14.75 6.90 -3.34
CA MET A 1 -14.09 5.57 -3.12
C MET A 1 -14.58 4.55 -4.13
N TYR A 2 -13.68 3.98 -4.91
CA TYR A 2 -13.99 2.90 -5.86
C TYR A 2 -14.36 1.60 -5.14
N ARG A 3 -15.48 0.97 -5.54
CA ARG A 3 -16.00 -0.24 -4.87
C ARG A 3 -15.94 -1.50 -5.74
N GLY A 4 -15.30 -1.43 -6.92
CA GLY A 4 -15.16 -2.58 -7.84
C GLY A 4 -14.02 -3.53 -7.50
N ILE A 5 -13.30 -3.28 -6.41
CA ILE A 5 -12.26 -4.16 -5.86
C ILE A 5 -12.42 -4.25 -4.35
N GLU A 6 -12.24 -5.45 -3.80
CA GLU A 6 -12.26 -5.68 -2.36
C GLU A 6 -10.83 -5.67 -1.81
N ILE A 7 -10.57 -4.77 -0.87
CA ILE A 7 -9.31 -4.70 -0.12
C ILE A 7 -9.60 -5.20 1.29
N THR A 8 -9.05 -6.37 1.60
CA THR A 8 -9.38 -7.10 2.82
C THR A 8 -8.18 -7.18 3.75
N PRO A 9 -8.27 -6.66 4.98
CA PRO A 9 -7.25 -6.90 6.00
C PRO A 9 -7.17 -8.39 6.41
N PRO A 10 -5.98 -8.88 6.76
CA PRO A 10 -4.72 -8.15 6.71
C PRO A 10 -4.15 -8.12 5.31
N PHE A 11 -3.51 -7.01 4.97
CA PHE A 11 -2.79 -6.91 3.70
C PHE A 11 -1.38 -6.34 3.88
N PHE A 12 -0.54 -6.51 2.87
CA PHE A 12 0.83 -6.03 2.88
C PHE A 12 1.19 -5.35 1.57
N GLU A 13 1.88 -4.20 1.62
CA GLU A 13 2.34 -3.48 0.44
C GLU A 13 3.82 -3.73 0.17
N ILE A 14 4.15 -3.99 -1.10
CA ILE A 14 5.52 -4.14 -1.59
C ILE A 14 5.75 -3.13 -2.70
N GLY A 15 6.52 -2.09 -2.38
CA GLY A 15 6.85 -1.03 -3.32
C GLY A 15 8.30 -1.09 -3.78
N PRO A 16 8.65 -1.79 -4.87
CA PRO A 16 10.03 -1.86 -5.34
C PRO A 16 10.59 -0.53 -5.83
N LYS A 17 9.76 0.52 -5.89
CA LYS A 17 10.15 1.86 -6.35
C LYS A 17 10.87 1.80 -7.70
N ALA A 18 12.08 2.38 -7.81
CA ALA A 18 12.97 2.32 -8.97
C ALA A 18 14.15 1.35 -8.78
N TYR A 19 14.11 0.50 -7.73
CA TYR A 19 15.19 -0.45 -7.48
C TYR A 19 15.12 -1.70 -8.37
N LEU A 20 13.90 -2.18 -8.67
CA LEU A 20 13.69 -3.40 -9.46
C LEU A 20 12.79 -3.12 -10.66
N TYR A 21 13.09 -3.78 -11.78
CA TYR A 21 12.33 -3.72 -13.01
C TYR A 21 12.48 -5.03 -13.84
N GLY A 22 11.60 -5.22 -14.81
CA GLY A 22 11.67 -6.32 -15.76
C GLY A 22 11.62 -7.70 -15.11
N LYS A 23 12.57 -8.57 -15.47
CA LYS A 23 12.59 -9.97 -15.00
C LYS A 23 12.81 -10.08 -13.48
N GLU A 24 13.57 -9.18 -12.88
CA GLU A 24 13.88 -9.25 -11.45
C GLU A 24 12.65 -8.86 -10.60
N VAL A 25 11.91 -7.82 -11.00
CA VAL A 25 10.66 -7.48 -10.31
C VAL A 25 9.62 -8.59 -10.47
N LEU A 26 9.54 -9.26 -11.62
CA LEU A 26 8.64 -10.39 -11.82
C LEU A 26 9.00 -11.59 -10.93
N LYS A 27 10.28 -11.87 -10.72
CA LYS A 27 10.71 -12.94 -9.80
C LYS A 27 10.21 -12.67 -8.37
N LEU A 28 10.41 -11.45 -7.87
CA LEU A 28 9.94 -11.05 -6.55
C LEU A 28 8.40 -11.09 -6.47
N ALA A 29 7.71 -10.55 -7.48
CA ALA A 29 6.25 -10.57 -7.55
C ALA A 29 5.67 -12.00 -7.53
N ARG A 30 6.26 -12.92 -8.28
CA ARG A 30 5.84 -14.34 -8.27
C ARG A 30 6.09 -15.03 -6.93
N HIS A 31 7.13 -14.63 -6.21
CA HIS A 31 7.33 -15.12 -4.84
C HIS A 31 6.26 -14.54 -3.91
N ALA A 32 6.01 -13.24 -3.96
CA ALA A 32 4.94 -12.58 -3.21
C ALA A 32 3.56 -13.21 -3.49
N ASP A 33 3.27 -13.52 -4.76
CA ASP A 33 2.04 -14.19 -5.18
C ASP A 33 1.83 -15.55 -4.49
N ARG A 34 2.89 -16.35 -4.40
CA ARG A 34 2.85 -17.61 -3.66
C ARG A 34 2.67 -17.40 -2.15
N MET A 35 3.32 -16.39 -1.59
CA MET A 35 3.21 -16.07 -0.15
C MET A 35 1.82 -15.53 0.19
N SER A 36 1.22 -14.73 -0.69
CA SER A 36 -0.18 -14.33 -0.57
C SER A 36 -1.11 -15.53 -0.44
N ALA A 37 -1.00 -16.49 -1.36
CA ALA A 37 -1.79 -17.72 -1.32
C ALA A 37 -1.49 -18.60 -0.11
N LYS A 38 -0.20 -18.72 0.30
CA LYS A 38 0.24 -19.55 1.41
C LYS A 38 -0.28 -19.08 2.76
N TYR A 39 -0.23 -17.78 2.99
CA TYR A 39 -0.57 -17.18 4.29
C TYR A 39 -1.95 -16.54 4.35
N GLY A 40 -2.70 -16.48 3.23
CA GLY A 40 -4.00 -15.81 3.18
C GLY A 40 -3.90 -14.31 3.51
N VAL A 41 -2.80 -13.66 3.11
CA VAL A 41 -2.56 -12.22 3.26
C VAL A 41 -2.66 -11.60 1.88
N GLN A 42 -3.56 -10.62 1.71
CA GLN A 42 -3.66 -9.90 0.45
C GLN A 42 -2.39 -9.05 0.25
N ILE A 43 -1.82 -9.06 -0.96
CA ILE A 43 -0.60 -8.30 -1.25
C ILE A 43 -0.88 -7.28 -2.35
N ILE A 44 -0.58 -6.01 -2.06
CA ILE A 44 -0.52 -4.91 -3.03
C ILE A 44 0.93 -4.79 -3.50
N PHE A 45 1.14 -4.78 -4.82
CA PHE A 45 2.47 -4.65 -5.41
C PHE A 45 2.51 -3.45 -6.34
N THR A 46 3.46 -2.52 -6.12
CA THR A 46 3.54 -1.23 -6.84
C THR A 46 4.79 -1.17 -7.74
N PRO A 47 4.78 -1.84 -8.93
CA PRO A 47 5.93 -1.85 -9.84
C PRO A 47 6.07 -0.53 -10.62
N GLN A 48 7.17 -0.39 -11.37
CA GLN A 48 7.29 0.63 -12.41
C GLN A 48 6.18 0.46 -13.47
N TYR A 49 5.73 1.56 -14.09
CA TYR A 49 4.59 1.55 -15.04
C TYR A 49 4.74 0.53 -16.17
N VAL A 50 5.98 0.44 -16.73
CA VAL A 50 6.31 -0.48 -17.84
C VAL A 50 6.19 -1.95 -17.45
N ASP A 51 6.24 -2.27 -16.15
CA ASP A 51 6.16 -3.63 -15.62
C ASP A 51 4.74 -4.01 -15.17
N ILE A 52 3.80 -3.07 -15.13
CA ILE A 52 2.41 -3.36 -14.75
C ILE A 52 1.83 -4.52 -15.58
N PRO A 53 1.88 -4.51 -16.92
CA PRO A 53 1.34 -5.62 -17.71
C PRO A 53 2.06 -6.95 -17.44
N LEU A 54 3.38 -6.90 -17.21
CA LEU A 54 4.18 -8.08 -16.91
C LEU A 54 3.72 -8.76 -15.60
N LEU A 55 3.45 -7.98 -14.57
CA LEU A 55 2.99 -8.48 -13.27
C LEU A 55 1.52 -8.88 -13.32
N ALA A 56 0.65 -8.06 -13.93
CA ALA A 56 -0.77 -8.34 -14.04
C ALA A 56 -1.06 -9.67 -14.75
N HIS A 57 -0.25 -10.03 -15.76
CA HIS A 57 -0.36 -11.32 -16.44
C HIS A 57 0.47 -12.43 -15.77
N GLY A 58 1.51 -12.08 -15.03
CA GLY A 58 2.48 -13.01 -14.45
C GLY A 58 2.17 -13.52 -13.05
N THR A 59 1.13 -12.96 -12.39
CA THR A 59 0.68 -13.28 -11.03
C THR A 59 -0.85 -13.45 -10.97
N LYS A 60 -1.39 -14.04 -9.91
CA LYS A 60 -2.84 -14.36 -9.79
C LYS A 60 -3.48 -13.75 -8.54
N ASN A 61 -2.72 -13.62 -7.46
CA ASN A 61 -3.22 -13.25 -6.14
C ASN A 61 -2.82 -11.82 -5.75
N LEU A 62 -1.96 -11.16 -6.57
CA LEU A 62 -1.50 -9.82 -6.27
C LEU A 62 -2.47 -8.76 -6.80
N LEU A 63 -2.64 -7.71 -6.04
CA LEU A 63 -3.24 -6.46 -6.49
C LEU A 63 -2.12 -5.56 -7.03
N VAL A 64 -2.05 -5.41 -8.35
CA VAL A 64 -1.03 -4.58 -8.99
C VAL A 64 -1.50 -3.13 -9.02
N PHE A 65 -0.78 -2.24 -8.33
CA PHE A 65 -1.07 -0.81 -8.29
C PHE A 65 0.01 -0.04 -9.04
N ALA A 66 -0.37 1.05 -9.73
CA ALA A 66 0.59 1.99 -10.29
C ALA A 66 1.21 2.85 -9.20
N GLN A 67 2.45 3.33 -9.39
CA GLN A 67 3.15 4.18 -8.42
C GLN A 67 2.64 5.62 -8.41
N HIS A 68 1.91 6.05 -9.43
CA HIS A 68 1.29 7.37 -9.57
C HIS A 68 0.38 7.38 -10.80
N MET A 69 -0.50 8.36 -10.90
CA MET A 69 -1.17 8.79 -12.13
C MET A 69 -1.47 10.30 -12.05
N ASP A 70 -1.69 10.92 -13.20
CA ASP A 70 -2.14 12.31 -13.27
C ASP A 70 -3.68 12.38 -13.40
N SER A 71 -4.28 13.54 -13.06
CA SER A 71 -5.75 13.68 -13.07
C SER A 71 -6.35 14.01 -14.45
N LEU A 72 -5.52 14.08 -15.51
CA LEU A 72 -5.94 14.50 -16.84
C LEU A 72 -6.92 13.52 -17.53
N PRO A 73 -7.80 14.02 -18.40
CA PRO A 73 -8.61 13.20 -19.28
C PRO A 73 -7.80 12.74 -20.50
N VAL A 74 -8.36 11.79 -21.27
CA VAL A 74 -7.84 11.40 -22.58
C VAL A 74 -7.69 12.63 -23.48
N GLY A 75 -6.49 12.80 -24.06
CA GLY A 75 -6.20 13.92 -24.95
C GLY A 75 -4.76 14.40 -24.88
N ARG A 76 -4.55 15.71 -24.75
CA ARG A 76 -3.21 16.32 -24.66
C ARG A 76 -2.57 16.01 -23.31
N GLY A 77 -1.33 15.58 -23.29
CA GLY A 77 -0.63 15.21 -22.06
C GLY A 77 0.65 14.44 -22.30
N VAL A 78 1.51 14.94 -23.20
CA VAL A 78 2.82 14.30 -23.45
C VAL A 78 3.62 14.22 -22.16
N GLY A 79 4.05 12.99 -21.79
CA GLY A 79 4.80 12.72 -20.56
C GLY A 79 3.94 12.49 -19.31
N SER A 80 2.63 12.69 -19.39
CA SER A 80 1.70 12.41 -18.28
C SER A 80 1.35 10.93 -18.18
N VAL A 81 0.98 10.51 -16.97
CA VAL A 81 0.52 9.15 -16.68
C VAL A 81 -1.01 9.11 -16.74
N LEU A 82 -1.54 8.69 -17.88
CA LEU A 82 -2.98 8.65 -18.15
C LEU A 82 -3.68 7.54 -17.34
N PRO A 83 -4.73 7.84 -16.56
CA PRO A 83 -5.46 6.86 -15.75
C PRO A 83 -6.00 5.66 -16.53
N GLU A 84 -6.61 5.91 -17.70
CA GLU A 84 -7.13 4.86 -18.57
C GLU A 84 -6.03 3.91 -19.08
N ALA A 85 -4.84 4.44 -19.39
CA ALA A 85 -3.70 3.63 -19.81
C ALA A 85 -3.18 2.76 -18.67
N VAL A 86 -3.13 3.29 -17.43
CA VAL A 86 -2.77 2.55 -16.23
C VAL A 86 -3.73 1.38 -16.00
N ARG A 87 -5.04 1.64 -16.08
CA ARG A 87 -6.06 0.59 -15.96
C ARG A 87 -5.95 -0.43 -17.10
N ALA A 88 -5.82 0.01 -18.33
CA ALA A 88 -5.69 -0.88 -19.50
C ALA A 88 -4.42 -1.74 -19.43
N ALA A 89 -3.37 -1.26 -18.78
CA ALA A 89 -2.16 -2.04 -18.50
C ALA A 89 -2.37 -3.17 -17.47
N GLY A 90 -3.50 -3.19 -16.77
CA GLY A 90 -3.85 -4.23 -15.79
C GLY A 90 -3.67 -3.82 -14.34
N ALA A 91 -3.36 -2.55 -14.05
CA ALA A 91 -3.42 -2.06 -12.68
C ALA A 91 -4.89 -2.05 -12.18
N VAL A 92 -5.06 -2.36 -10.90
CA VAL A 92 -6.35 -2.32 -10.21
C VAL A 92 -6.44 -1.15 -9.23
N GLY A 93 -5.35 -0.42 -9.05
CA GLY A 93 -5.28 0.75 -8.18
C GLY A 93 -4.04 1.60 -8.45
N VAL A 94 -3.89 2.65 -7.65
CA VAL A 94 -2.80 3.64 -7.77
C VAL A 94 -2.36 4.15 -6.41
N LEU A 95 -1.04 4.28 -6.23
CA LEU A 95 -0.41 4.98 -5.11
C LEU A 95 -0.34 6.48 -5.44
N LEU A 96 -0.71 7.32 -4.49
CA LEU A 96 -0.76 8.78 -4.64
C LEU A 96 -0.07 9.48 -3.47
N ASN A 97 0.45 10.67 -3.73
CA ASN A 97 1.03 11.56 -2.72
C ASN A 97 2.19 10.97 -1.91
N HIS A 98 2.92 9.98 -2.44
CA HIS A 98 4.12 9.47 -1.77
C HIS A 98 5.16 10.58 -1.57
N ALA A 99 5.98 10.50 -0.52
CA ALA A 99 7.01 11.51 -0.20
C ALA A 99 7.95 11.83 -1.37
N GLU A 100 8.22 10.86 -2.23
CA GLU A 100 9.06 11.03 -3.44
C GLU A 100 8.27 11.62 -4.64
N LYS A 101 6.94 11.75 -4.55
CA LYS A 101 6.07 12.26 -5.62
C LYS A 101 4.85 12.97 -5.00
N LYS A 102 5.10 14.08 -4.32
CA LYS A 102 4.06 14.88 -3.65
C LYS A 102 3.10 15.55 -4.62
N LEU A 103 1.84 15.62 -4.21
CA LEU A 103 0.77 16.37 -4.84
C LEU A 103 0.31 17.52 -3.92
N SER A 104 -0.20 18.60 -4.50
CA SER A 104 -1.01 19.53 -3.70
C SER A 104 -2.30 18.83 -3.26
N MET A 105 -2.91 19.27 -2.17
CA MET A 105 -4.15 18.65 -1.68
C MET A 105 -5.29 18.74 -2.71
N ASP A 106 -5.39 19.84 -3.44
CA ASP A 106 -6.36 20.01 -4.52
C ASP A 106 -6.12 19.04 -5.69
N GLU A 107 -4.85 18.79 -6.04
CA GLU A 107 -4.51 17.82 -7.07
C GLU A 107 -4.74 16.39 -6.60
N LEU A 108 -4.44 16.11 -5.34
CA LEU A 108 -4.70 14.80 -4.75
C LEU A 108 -6.21 14.48 -4.77
N GLU A 109 -7.05 15.42 -4.38
CA GLU A 109 -8.51 15.25 -4.42
C GLU A 109 -9.01 14.99 -5.85
N ARG A 110 -8.54 15.79 -6.83
CA ARG A 110 -8.87 15.54 -8.24
C ARG A 110 -8.42 14.18 -8.72
N THR A 111 -7.22 13.77 -8.31
CA THR A 111 -6.65 12.47 -8.73
C THR A 111 -7.37 11.29 -8.09
N ILE A 112 -7.79 11.39 -6.82
CA ILE A 112 -8.60 10.35 -6.15
C ILE A 112 -9.96 10.22 -6.87
N ARG A 113 -10.65 11.32 -7.16
CA ARG A 113 -11.92 11.27 -7.93
C ARG A 113 -11.71 10.67 -9.32
N ARG A 114 -10.62 11.03 -9.98
CA ARG A 114 -10.29 10.50 -11.30
C ARG A 114 -9.99 9.00 -11.28
N ALA A 115 -9.35 8.50 -10.21
CA ALA A 115 -9.17 7.08 -9.99
C ALA A 115 -10.52 6.35 -9.88
N ASP A 116 -11.44 6.88 -9.08
CA ASP A 116 -12.80 6.33 -8.95
C ASP A 116 -13.54 6.27 -10.30
N GLU A 117 -13.48 7.35 -11.10
CA GLU A 117 -14.13 7.43 -12.42
C GLU A 117 -13.64 6.35 -13.39
N VAL A 118 -12.33 6.08 -13.42
CA VAL A 118 -11.76 5.07 -14.31
C VAL A 118 -11.78 3.66 -13.71
N GLY A 119 -12.21 3.52 -12.48
CA GLY A 119 -12.29 2.24 -11.79
C GLY A 119 -10.94 1.72 -11.30
N LEU A 120 -10.16 2.58 -10.66
CA LEU A 120 -8.93 2.26 -9.93
C LEU A 120 -9.12 2.56 -8.44
N ALA A 121 -8.69 1.64 -7.58
CA ALA A 121 -8.60 1.92 -6.15
C ALA A 121 -7.48 2.95 -5.88
N SER A 122 -7.73 3.90 -4.98
CA SER A 122 -6.74 4.90 -4.60
C SER A 122 -6.10 4.56 -3.24
N MET A 123 -4.78 4.63 -3.17
CA MET A 123 -3.97 4.47 -1.96
C MET A 123 -3.14 5.73 -1.76
N ALA A 124 -3.49 6.56 -0.78
CA ALA A 124 -2.91 7.89 -0.60
C ALA A 124 -2.03 7.99 0.64
N CYS A 125 -0.81 8.51 0.50
CA CYS A 125 0.12 8.72 1.62
C CYS A 125 -0.22 9.98 2.40
N ALA A 126 -0.19 9.87 3.73
CA ALA A 126 -0.33 10.94 4.70
C ALA A 126 0.92 11.00 5.59
N ASP A 127 1.52 12.19 5.73
CA ASP A 127 2.75 12.41 6.47
C ASP A 127 2.52 12.51 7.99
N ASN A 128 1.30 12.83 8.40
CA ASN A 128 0.92 13.08 9.79
C ASN A 128 -0.59 12.94 9.98
N LEU A 129 -1.05 13.04 11.22
CA LEU A 129 -2.45 12.91 11.63
C LEU A 129 -3.36 13.92 10.91
N GLN A 130 -2.94 15.19 10.79
CA GLN A 130 -3.74 16.22 10.16
C GLN A 130 -3.95 15.94 8.66
N GLN A 131 -2.89 15.48 7.98
CA GLN A 131 -3.03 15.06 6.58
C GLN A 131 -3.89 13.80 6.45
N ALA A 132 -3.76 12.83 7.36
CA ALA A 132 -4.61 11.64 7.35
C ALA A 132 -6.09 11.99 7.45
N ALA A 133 -6.47 12.90 8.35
CA ALA A 133 -7.83 13.40 8.48
C ALA A 133 -8.32 14.12 7.21
N LEU A 134 -7.49 15.01 6.65
CA LEU A 134 -7.84 15.72 5.42
C LEU A 134 -8.03 14.78 4.23
N ILE A 135 -7.10 13.82 4.06
CA ILE A 135 -7.16 12.83 2.98
C ILE A 135 -8.34 11.87 3.17
N ALA A 136 -8.69 11.50 4.42
CA ALA A 136 -9.86 10.68 4.69
C ALA A 136 -11.15 11.32 4.18
N SER A 137 -11.29 12.66 4.28
CA SER A 137 -12.45 13.39 3.73
C SER A 137 -12.55 13.32 2.19
N MET A 138 -11.46 13.01 1.50
CA MET A 138 -11.42 12.79 0.04
C MET A 138 -11.83 11.35 -0.35
N GLN A 139 -12.05 10.47 0.62
CA GLN A 139 -12.52 9.09 0.48
C GLN A 139 -11.64 8.19 -0.43
N PRO A 140 -10.32 8.09 -0.21
CA PRO A 140 -9.51 7.05 -0.87
C PRO A 140 -9.91 5.65 -0.37
N ASN A 141 -9.46 4.60 -1.06
CA ASN A 141 -9.64 3.23 -0.57
C ASN A 141 -8.69 2.90 0.59
N ILE A 142 -7.46 3.41 0.52
CA ILE A 142 -6.43 3.16 1.52
C ILE A 142 -5.73 4.48 1.87
N ILE A 143 -5.44 4.68 3.15
CA ILE A 143 -4.48 5.70 3.61
C ILE A 143 -3.22 4.99 4.07
N ILE A 144 -2.06 5.41 3.56
CA ILE A 144 -0.75 5.04 4.09
C ILE A 144 -0.33 6.12 5.09
N ALA A 145 -0.25 5.75 6.35
CA ALA A 145 0.29 6.61 7.40
C ALA A 145 1.81 6.40 7.48
N GLU A 146 2.58 7.34 6.98
CA GLU A 146 4.02 7.23 6.84
C GLU A 146 4.71 8.56 7.11
N SER A 147 5.43 8.67 8.23
CA SER A 147 6.26 9.86 8.50
C SER A 147 7.45 9.89 7.54
N PRO A 148 7.67 10.98 6.78
CA PRO A 148 8.80 11.10 5.86
C PRO A 148 10.17 10.89 6.52
N ASP A 149 10.32 11.27 7.79
CA ASP A 149 11.56 11.14 8.55
C ASP A 149 11.96 9.68 8.81
N LEU A 150 11.03 8.74 8.69
CA LEU A 150 11.27 7.31 8.89
C LEU A 150 11.57 6.56 7.58
N ILE A 151 11.33 7.20 6.43
CA ILE A 151 11.49 6.55 5.11
C ILE A 151 12.96 6.26 4.83
N GLY A 152 13.31 4.98 4.79
CA GLY A 152 14.65 4.50 4.38
C GLY A 152 15.75 4.59 5.43
N VAL A 153 15.52 5.21 6.58
CA VAL A 153 16.57 5.49 7.61
C VAL A 153 16.11 5.26 9.05
N GLY A 154 14.82 5.24 9.34
CA GLY A 154 14.33 5.22 10.72
C GLY A 154 14.06 3.83 11.27
N LYS A 155 14.28 3.65 12.57
CA LYS A 155 13.62 2.61 13.36
C LYS A 155 12.45 3.24 14.08
N ARG A 156 11.32 2.55 14.11
CA ARG A 156 10.16 2.97 14.89
C ARG A 156 10.49 3.03 16.39
N ALA A 157 9.90 3.99 17.09
CA ALA A 157 10.05 4.16 18.54
C ALA A 157 8.99 3.33 19.30
N ALA A 158 9.24 3.06 20.57
CA ALA A 158 8.34 2.30 21.45
C ALA A 158 6.92 2.94 21.63
N ASN A 159 6.75 4.22 21.26
CA ASN A 159 5.49 4.96 21.37
C ASN A 159 4.55 4.83 20.16
N ASP A 160 4.88 4.01 19.18
CA ASP A 160 4.13 3.92 17.91
C ASP A 160 2.71 3.35 18.06
N ARG A 161 2.44 2.56 19.12
CA ARG A 161 1.10 2.00 19.34
C ARG A 161 0.03 3.06 19.50
N GLN A 162 0.32 4.12 20.26
CA GLN A 162 -0.62 5.22 20.47
C GLN A 162 -0.83 6.00 19.17
N ALA A 163 0.23 6.28 18.43
CA ALA A 163 0.15 6.98 17.14
C ALA A 163 -0.62 6.16 16.08
N ILE A 164 -0.43 4.83 16.05
CA ILE A 164 -1.21 3.93 15.19
C ILE A 164 -2.69 4.00 15.53
N ALA A 165 -3.05 3.87 16.81
CA ALA A 165 -4.44 3.92 17.28
C ALA A 165 -5.08 5.27 16.96
N GLU A 166 -4.40 6.38 17.24
CA GLU A 166 -4.89 7.74 17.02
C GLU A 166 -5.17 8.02 15.53
N ILE A 167 -4.29 7.58 14.63
CA ILE A 167 -4.51 7.72 13.19
C ILE A 167 -5.69 6.87 12.74
N ASN A 168 -5.76 5.60 13.16
CA ASN A 168 -6.86 4.70 12.82
C ASN A 168 -8.21 5.28 13.26
N GLU A 169 -8.31 5.68 14.53
CA GLU A 169 -9.53 6.27 15.09
C GLU A 169 -9.94 7.53 14.34
N THR A 170 -8.99 8.40 14.02
CA THR A 170 -9.24 9.64 13.27
C THR A 170 -9.77 9.34 11.86
N VAL A 171 -9.16 8.42 11.13
CA VAL A 171 -9.59 8.04 9.78
C VAL A 171 -10.97 7.38 9.82
N TRP A 172 -11.18 6.43 10.72
CA TRP A 172 -12.44 5.68 10.81
C TRP A 172 -13.61 6.49 11.38
N ALA A 173 -13.33 7.54 12.15
CA ALA A 173 -14.36 8.50 12.55
C ALA A 173 -14.92 9.31 11.35
N ILE A 174 -14.13 9.46 10.28
CA ILE A 174 -14.54 10.13 9.04
C ILE A 174 -15.19 9.13 8.07
N ASP A 175 -14.52 8.03 7.76
CA ASP A 175 -15.08 6.94 6.94
C ASP A 175 -14.49 5.58 7.37
N PRO A 176 -15.29 4.72 8.02
CA PRO A 176 -14.85 3.40 8.49
C PRO A 176 -14.56 2.40 7.36
N ALA A 177 -14.87 2.73 6.11
CA ALA A 177 -14.58 1.89 4.95
C ALA A 177 -13.15 2.09 4.42
N ILE A 178 -12.44 3.13 4.87
CA ILE A 178 -11.05 3.38 4.49
C ILE A 178 -10.13 2.42 5.25
N CYS A 179 -9.33 1.66 4.50
CA CYS A 179 -8.27 0.84 5.10
C CYS A 179 -7.07 1.72 5.49
N VAL A 180 -6.42 1.40 6.62
CA VAL A 180 -5.22 2.11 7.06
C VAL A 180 -4.02 1.19 7.07
N LEU A 181 -2.99 1.57 6.30
CA LEU A 181 -1.68 0.93 6.24
C LEU A 181 -0.67 1.80 6.98
N HIS A 182 0.13 1.20 7.84
CA HIS A 182 1.24 1.88 8.50
C HIS A 182 2.56 1.44 7.87
N GLY A 183 3.21 2.38 7.16
CA GLY A 183 4.50 2.21 6.49
C GLY A 183 5.65 2.84 7.27
N ALA A 184 6.84 2.88 6.63
CA ALA A 184 8.11 3.39 7.12
C ALA A 184 8.72 2.71 8.37
N GLY A 185 10.03 2.65 8.41
CA GLY A 185 10.78 2.10 9.55
C GLY A 185 10.67 0.59 9.75
N ILE A 186 10.20 -0.17 8.73
CA ILE A 186 10.04 -1.61 8.78
C ILE A 186 11.24 -2.28 8.13
N SER A 187 11.99 -3.05 8.93
CA SER A 187 13.23 -3.70 8.51
C SER A 187 13.24 -5.22 8.63
N CYS A 188 12.32 -5.81 9.41
CA CYS A 188 12.22 -7.25 9.64
C CYS A 188 10.78 -7.66 9.98
N GLY A 189 10.53 -8.97 10.10
CA GLY A 189 9.22 -9.50 10.46
C GLY A 189 8.74 -9.05 11.84
N GLN A 190 9.66 -8.87 12.80
CA GLN A 190 9.29 -8.42 14.15
C GLN A 190 8.68 -7.00 14.13
N ASP A 191 9.20 -6.08 13.31
CA ASP A 191 8.62 -4.75 13.14
C ASP A 191 7.18 -4.84 12.62
N VAL A 192 6.95 -5.72 11.63
CA VAL A 192 5.61 -6.00 11.10
C VAL A 192 4.68 -6.55 12.16
N TYR A 193 5.15 -7.51 12.96
CA TYR A 193 4.36 -8.10 14.05
C TYR A 193 3.89 -7.04 15.04
N GLU A 194 4.79 -6.14 15.44
CA GLU A 194 4.50 -5.08 16.40
C GLU A 194 3.45 -4.09 15.85
N ILE A 195 3.55 -3.71 14.57
CA ILE A 195 2.63 -2.79 13.91
C ILE A 195 1.22 -3.41 13.81
N ILE A 196 1.11 -4.65 13.33
CA ILE A 196 -0.19 -5.33 13.22
C ILE A 196 -0.77 -5.58 14.61
N SER A 197 0.04 -5.99 15.60
CA SER A 197 -0.40 -6.18 16.99
C SER A 197 -0.81 -4.87 17.66
N ALA A 198 -0.38 -3.73 17.15
CA ALA A 198 -0.82 -2.41 17.62
C ALA A 198 -2.18 -1.96 17.03
N GLY A 199 -2.79 -2.77 16.15
CA GLY A 199 -4.09 -2.51 15.56
C GLY A 199 -4.05 -1.99 14.11
N ALA A 200 -2.88 -2.02 13.45
CA ALA A 200 -2.79 -1.73 12.03
C ALA A 200 -3.49 -2.82 11.21
N GLN A 201 -4.21 -2.43 10.16
CA GLN A 201 -4.83 -3.36 9.21
C GLN A 201 -3.81 -3.89 8.19
N ALA A 202 -2.76 -3.14 7.97
CA ALA A 202 -1.71 -3.47 7.00
C ALA A 202 -0.38 -2.83 7.37
N ALA A 203 0.67 -3.38 6.77
CA ALA A 203 2.03 -2.84 6.79
C ALA A 203 2.62 -2.87 5.37
N GLY A 204 3.77 -2.24 5.16
CA GLY A 204 4.46 -2.27 3.87
C GLY A 204 5.95 -2.05 4.01
N SER A 205 6.76 -2.65 3.14
CA SER A 205 8.21 -2.46 3.16
C SER A 205 8.82 -2.48 1.76
N THR A 206 9.77 -1.59 1.54
CA THR A 206 10.66 -1.58 0.37
C THR A 206 12.07 -2.01 0.77
N SER A 207 12.75 -1.13 1.53
CA SER A 207 14.16 -1.29 1.85
C SER A 207 14.43 -2.47 2.78
N GLY A 208 13.52 -2.80 3.70
CA GLY A 208 13.63 -3.97 4.56
C GLY A 208 13.71 -5.28 3.77
N ILE A 209 12.96 -5.38 2.67
CA ILE A 209 13.00 -6.53 1.78
C ILE A 209 14.22 -6.46 0.85
N LEU A 210 14.35 -5.35 0.10
CA LEU A 210 15.30 -5.26 -1.01
C LEU A 210 16.78 -5.18 -0.59
N LYS A 211 17.06 -4.74 0.65
CA LYS A 211 18.42 -4.66 1.21
C LYS A 211 18.78 -5.87 2.09
N ALA A 212 17.88 -6.82 2.30
CA ALA A 212 18.16 -8.04 3.02
C ALA A 212 19.13 -8.93 2.22
N ASP A 213 19.96 -9.72 2.91
CA ASP A 213 20.85 -10.68 2.28
C ASP A 213 20.07 -11.75 1.48
N ASP A 214 18.88 -12.12 1.97
CA ASP A 214 17.89 -12.93 1.26
C ASP A 214 16.55 -12.17 1.18
N PRO A 215 16.29 -11.42 0.10
CA PRO A 215 15.05 -10.69 -0.06
C PRO A 215 13.79 -11.58 -0.12
N PHE A 216 13.92 -12.80 -0.61
CA PHE A 216 12.79 -13.74 -0.70
C PHE A 216 12.43 -14.31 0.67
N GLY A 217 13.42 -14.71 1.45
CA GLY A 217 13.23 -15.16 2.84
C GLY A 217 12.69 -14.04 3.72
N MET A 218 13.20 -12.81 3.59
CA MET A 218 12.71 -11.66 4.34
C MET A 218 11.25 -11.33 4.00
N LEU A 219 10.89 -11.38 2.72
CA LEU A 219 9.50 -11.19 2.29
C LEU A 219 8.59 -12.25 2.92
N GLU A 220 8.97 -13.53 2.85
CA GLU A 220 8.20 -14.61 3.45
C GLU A 220 8.05 -14.43 4.96
N GLU A 221 9.14 -14.08 5.66
CA GLU A 221 9.15 -13.76 7.07
C GLU A 221 8.11 -12.67 7.39
N MET A 222 8.19 -11.52 6.71
CA MET A 222 7.28 -10.41 6.95
C MET A 222 5.81 -10.80 6.74
N ILE A 223 5.48 -11.53 5.67
CA ILE A 223 4.10 -11.98 5.40
C ILE A 223 3.62 -12.98 6.46
N GLY A 224 4.49 -13.89 6.90
CA GLY A 224 4.19 -14.82 8.01
C GLY A 224 3.88 -14.07 9.32
N PHE A 225 4.62 -13.02 9.62
CA PHE A 225 4.38 -12.18 10.79
C PHE A 225 3.10 -11.35 10.68
N VAL A 226 2.73 -10.84 9.49
CA VAL A 226 1.41 -10.23 9.26
C VAL A 226 0.31 -11.20 9.69
N ARG A 227 0.32 -12.44 9.18
CA ARG A 227 -0.70 -13.44 9.48
C ARG A 227 -0.73 -13.80 10.95
N SER A 228 0.42 -14.08 11.53
CA SER A 228 0.55 -14.47 12.94
C SER A 228 0.03 -13.37 13.91
N ALA A 229 0.41 -12.12 13.68
CA ALA A 229 -0.04 -10.99 14.50
C ALA A 229 -1.55 -10.76 14.35
N TRP A 230 -2.05 -10.82 13.12
CA TRP A 230 -3.47 -10.64 12.82
C TRP A 230 -4.35 -11.69 13.50
N ASP A 231 -3.97 -12.97 13.41
CA ASP A 231 -4.73 -14.06 14.04
C ASP A 231 -4.76 -13.92 15.57
N LYS A 232 -3.62 -13.57 16.17
CA LYS A 232 -3.55 -13.37 17.61
C LYS A 232 -4.43 -12.20 18.08
N THR A 233 -4.52 -11.15 17.31
CA THR A 233 -5.29 -9.94 17.68
C THR A 233 -6.78 -10.15 17.43
N ASN A 234 -7.17 -10.85 16.37
CA ASN A 234 -8.56 -10.96 15.93
C ASN A 234 -9.26 -12.27 16.38
N ASN A 235 -8.52 -13.33 16.77
CA ASN A 235 -9.11 -14.57 17.31
C ASN A 235 -9.76 -14.41 18.70
N HIS A 236 -9.68 -13.22 19.32
CA HIS A 236 -10.37 -12.87 20.57
C HIS A 236 -11.68 -12.10 20.35
N LEU A 237 -12.05 -11.79 19.10
CA LEU A 237 -13.34 -11.19 18.78
C LEU A 237 -14.34 -12.33 18.50
N PRO A 238 -15.47 -12.40 19.23
CA PRO A 238 -16.52 -13.37 18.90
C PRO A 238 -17.01 -13.11 17.47
N ASN A 239 -17.11 -14.17 16.68
CA ASN A 239 -17.70 -14.12 15.33
C ASN A 239 -19.00 -13.31 15.36
N LYS A 240 -19.05 -12.18 14.67
CA LYS A 240 -20.24 -11.39 14.44
C LYS A 240 -21.07 -11.98 13.31
#